data_0f6613bbcfdddffccb98a0ab072f626b
#
_entry.id   0f6613bbcfdddffccb98a0ab072f626b
#
_cell.length_a   1.000
_cell.length_b   1.000
_cell.length_c   1.000
_cell.angle_alpha   90.00
_cell.angle_beta   90.00
_cell.angle_gamma   90.00
#
_symmetry.space_group_name_H-M   'P 1'
#
loop_
_entity.id
_entity.type
_entity.pdbx_description
1 polymer ?
#
loop_
_entity_poly.entity_id
_entity_poly.type
_entity_poly.pdbx_seq_one_letter_code
_entity_poly.pdbx_strand_id
1 'polypeptide(L)'
;MIGLGTIINSAAIVAGGLSGQLIGKLFRREQQDALTKACGVSVLFIALSGAMQGMLHIDGGALISGKSMLVVLCLALGTVIGELIGIERGFEHFGEWLKRRTGNSGDPQFVNAFVTASLTVCIGAMAIVGAIQDGVSGDYSTLAVKSVLDLIIVAVMTSSMGKGCAFSAIPIFLFEGGITLLARLIAPLMTETAEAYLSLIGSILIFCVGLNLVWGKKIRAANMLPAALLAVLAAYLPVNW
;
A
#
# COMPACT_ATOMS: atom_id res chain seq x y z
N MET A 1 24.40 -3.53 -1.64
CA MET A 1 24.38 -2.99 -0.25
C MET A 1 22.98 -3.28 0.28
N ILE A 2 22.87 -4.12 1.28
CA ILE A 2 21.58 -4.52 1.87
C ILE A 2 20.86 -3.29 2.44
N GLY A 3 19.58 -3.15 2.17
CA GLY A 3 18.75 -2.02 2.64
C GLY A 3 18.81 -0.78 1.74
N LEU A 4 19.55 -0.81 0.63
CA LEU A 4 19.64 0.33 -0.27
C LEU A 4 18.30 0.63 -0.94
N GLY A 5 17.53 -0.39 -1.31
CA GLY A 5 16.21 -0.23 -1.92
C GLY A 5 15.23 0.49 -1.01
N THR A 6 15.18 0.12 0.26
CA THR A 6 14.33 0.79 1.28
C THR A 6 14.71 2.27 1.42
N ILE A 7 16.01 2.59 1.43
CA ILE A 7 16.49 3.98 1.53
C ILE A 7 16.07 4.77 0.28
N ILE A 8 16.28 4.20 -0.91
CA ILE A 8 15.90 4.83 -2.19
C ILE A 8 14.40 5.08 -2.22
N ASN A 9 13.58 4.10 -1.84
CA ASN A 9 12.12 4.25 -1.84
C ASN A 9 11.65 5.33 -0.86
N SER A 10 12.15 5.30 0.36
CA SER A 10 11.80 6.32 1.35
C SER A 10 12.22 7.72 0.93
N ALA A 11 13.42 7.86 0.34
CA ALA A 11 13.90 9.14 -0.20
C ALA A 11 13.04 9.61 -1.39
N ALA A 12 12.61 8.71 -2.27
CA ALA A 12 11.71 9.00 -3.37
C ALA A 12 10.34 9.51 -2.89
N ILE A 13 9.79 8.92 -1.84
CA ILE A 13 8.54 9.39 -1.22
C ILE A 13 8.70 10.80 -0.65
N VAL A 14 9.82 11.09 0.04
CA VAL A 14 10.10 12.44 0.53
C VAL A 14 10.22 13.43 -0.62
N ALA A 15 10.95 13.07 -1.67
CA ALA A 15 11.11 13.91 -2.86
C ALA A 15 9.76 14.14 -3.56
N GLY A 16 8.94 13.10 -3.70
CA GLY A 16 7.58 13.19 -4.22
C GLY A 16 6.70 14.10 -3.36
N GLY A 17 6.78 13.97 -2.05
CA GLY A 17 6.07 14.85 -1.11
C GLY A 17 6.49 16.31 -1.23
N LEU A 18 7.77 16.59 -1.32
CA LEU A 18 8.29 17.96 -1.48
C LEU A 18 7.87 18.57 -2.84
N SER A 19 8.04 17.83 -3.93
CA SER A 19 7.63 18.27 -5.27
C SER A 19 6.11 18.47 -5.35
N GLY A 20 5.31 17.55 -4.79
CA GLY A 20 3.87 17.66 -4.72
C GLY A 20 3.39 18.87 -3.90
N GLN A 21 4.09 19.21 -2.81
CA GLN A 21 3.78 20.41 -2.04
C GLN A 21 4.06 21.70 -2.83
N LEU A 22 5.11 21.74 -3.62
CA LEU A 22 5.42 22.89 -4.49
C LEU A 22 4.36 23.03 -5.58
N ILE A 23 4.05 21.93 -6.27
CA ILE A 23 3.06 21.88 -7.35
C ILE A 23 1.66 22.20 -6.81
N GLY A 24 1.29 21.67 -5.63
CA GLY A 24 -0.01 21.88 -5.01
C GLY A 24 -0.34 23.35 -4.71
N LYS A 25 0.69 24.18 -4.47
CA LYS A 25 0.51 25.64 -4.27
C LYS A 25 0.05 26.37 -5.54
N LEU A 26 0.27 25.76 -6.72
CA LEU A 26 -0.13 26.32 -8.01
C LEU A 26 -1.60 26.01 -8.35
N PHE A 27 -2.20 25.05 -7.66
CA PHE A 27 -3.57 24.57 -7.94
C PHE A 27 -4.59 25.21 -7.00
N ARG A 28 -5.76 25.56 -7.56
CA ARG A 28 -6.94 25.92 -6.79
C ARG A 28 -7.56 24.69 -6.14
N ARG A 29 -8.34 24.86 -5.09
CA ARG A 29 -8.98 23.75 -4.35
C ARG A 29 -9.80 22.82 -5.25
N GLU A 30 -10.53 23.37 -6.23
CA GLU A 30 -11.28 22.57 -7.20
C GLU A 30 -10.39 21.67 -8.07
N GLN A 31 -9.22 22.21 -8.47
CA GLN A 31 -8.22 21.44 -9.23
C GLN A 31 -7.57 20.34 -8.37
N GLN A 32 -7.32 20.63 -7.09
CA GLN A 32 -6.79 19.65 -6.15
C GLN A 32 -7.78 18.50 -5.93
N ASP A 33 -9.10 18.81 -5.77
CA ASP A 33 -10.17 17.81 -5.65
C ASP A 33 -10.28 16.95 -6.92
N ALA A 34 -10.26 17.59 -8.09
CA ALA A 34 -10.28 16.89 -9.37
C ALA A 34 -9.05 15.96 -9.52
N LEU A 35 -7.86 16.44 -9.10
CA LEU A 35 -6.62 15.66 -9.14
C LEU A 35 -6.68 14.46 -8.17
N THR A 36 -7.23 14.65 -6.96
CA THR A 36 -7.43 13.56 -6.00
C THR A 36 -8.33 12.48 -6.58
N LYS A 37 -9.43 12.86 -7.21
CA LYS A 37 -10.36 11.93 -7.86
C LYS A 37 -9.72 11.21 -9.04
N ALA A 38 -8.96 11.93 -9.88
CA ALA A 38 -8.22 11.34 -10.99
C ALA A 38 -7.17 10.31 -10.49
N CYS A 39 -6.44 10.65 -9.42
CA CYS A 39 -5.53 9.72 -8.75
C CYS A 39 -6.27 8.49 -8.24
N GLY A 40 -7.42 8.69 -7.57
CA GLY A 40 -8.26 7.61 -7.08
C GLY A 40 -8.72 6.67 -8.21
N VAL A 41 -9.17 7.21 -9.34
CA VAL A 41 -9.55 6.41 -10.52
C VAL A 41 -8.34 5.63 -11.05
N SER A 42 -7.17 6.23 -11.14
CA SER A 42 -5.94 5.54 -11.57
C SER A 42 -5.59 4.37 -10.64
N VAL A 43 -5.67 4.60 -9.32
CA VAL A 43 -5.45 3.56 -8.31
C VAL A 43 -6.47 2.42 -8.43
N LEU A 44 -7.75 2.73 -8.70
CA LEU A 44 -8.79 1.71 -8.92
C LEU A 44 -8.46 0.81 -10.12
N PHE A 45 -8.02 1.39 -11.25
CA PHE A 45 -7.68 0.61 -12.44
C PHE A 45 -6.43 -0.26 -12.23
N ILE A 46 -5.41 0.27 -11.57
CA ILE A 46 -4.19 -0.50 -11.22
C ILE A 46 -4.56 -1.69 -10.32
N ALA A 47 -5.35 -1.42 -9.28
CA ALA A 47 -5.80 -2.42 -8.32
C ALA A 47 -6.71 -3.49 -8.98
N LEU A 48 -7.64 -3.06 -9.84
CA LEU A 48 -8.50 -3.95 -10.59
C LEU A 48 -7.68 -4.88 -11.51
N SER A 49 -6.70 -4.32 -12.22
CA SER A 49 -5.79 -5.10 -13.07
C SER A 49 -5.07 -6.19 -12.26
N GLY A 50 -4.50 -5.85 -11.11
CA GLY A 50 -3.83 -6.81 -10.23
C GLY A 50 -4.79 -7.86 -9.64
N ALA A 51 -6.00 -7.48 -9.27
CA ALA A 51 -7.01 -8.40 -8.79
C ALA A 51 -7.47 -9.37 -9.89
N MET A 52 -7.71 -8.88 -11.10
CA MET A 52 -8.06 -9.72 -12.24
C MET A 52 -6.93 -10.69 -12.60
N GLN A 53 -5.69 -10.23 -12.61
CA GLN A 53 -4.52 -11.09 -12.84
C GLN A 53 -4.42 -12.23 -11.80
N GLY A 54 -4.77 -11.96 -10.55
CA GLY A 54 -4.76 -12.98 -9.49
C GLY A 54 -5.95 -13.95 -9.54
N MET A 55 -7.12 -13.50 -10.01
CA MET A 55 -8.35 -14.30 -10.07
C MET A 55 -8.55 -15.04 -11.36
N LEU A 56 -8.06 -14.53 -12.49
CA LEU A 56 -8.31 -15.09 -13.81
C LEU A 56 -7.16 -16.01 -14.22
N HIS A 57 -7.50 -17.16 -14.82
CA HIS A 57 -6.55 -18.08 -15.44
C HIS A 57 -7.16 -18.71 -16.69
N ILE A 58 -6.30 -19.20 -17.58
CA ILE A 58 -6.73 -19.87 -18.80
C ILE A 58 -6.69 -21.38 -18.56
N ASP A 59 -7.83 -22.04 -18.71
CA ASP A 59 -7.94 -23.50 -18.67
C ASP A 59 -8.71 -23.99 -19.89
N GLY A 60 -8.15 -24.96 -20.61
CA GLY A 60 -8.76 -25.50 -21.82
C GLY A 60 -9.06 -24.49 -22.94
N GLY A 61 -8.37 -23.32 -22.95
CA GLY A 61 -8.62 -22.23 -23.89
C GLY A 61 -9.75 -21.29 -23.49
N ALA A 62 -10.39 -21.50 -22.34
CA ALA A 62 -11.40 -20.62 -21.75
C ALA A 62 -10.80 -19.81 -20.58
N LEU A 63 -11.25 -18.57 -20.44
CA LEU A 63 -10.91 -17.72 -19.30
C LEU A 63 -11.82 -18.09 -18.11
N ILE A 64 -11.23 -18.61 -17.04
CA ILE A 64 -11.94 -19.06 -15.84
C ILE A 64 -11.57 -18.18 -14.65
N SER A 65 -12.54 -17.90 -13.80
CA SER A 65 -12.33 -17.19 -12.52
C SER A 65 -12.19 -18.21 -11.39
N GLY A 66 -11.17 -18.00 -10.56
CA GLY A 66 -10.90 -18.80 -9.36
C GLY A 66 -10.61 -17.98 -8.14
N LYS A 67 -10.31 -18.64 -7.03
CA LYS A 67 -9.87 -18.05 -5.75
C LYS A 67 -10.92 -17.14 -5.07
N SER A 68 -12.19 -17.20 -5.48
CA SER A 68 -13.25 -16.36 -4.89
C SER A 68 -13.43 -16.65 -3.40
N MET A 69 -13.32 -17.92 -2.99
CA MET A 69 -13.42 -18.33 -1.58
C MET A 69 -12.25 -17.79 -0.75
N LEU A 70 -11.02 -17.84 -1.30
CA LEU A 70 -9.84 -17.23 -0.69
C LEU A 70 -10.07 -15.73 -0.42
N VAL A 71 -10.56 -15.01 -1.43
CA VAL A 71 -10.83 -13.56 -1.32
C VAL A 71 -11.83 -13.29 -0.20
N VAL A 72 -12.98 -13.98 -0.22
CA VAL A 72 -14.05 -13.77 0.78
C VAL A 72 -13.55 -14.06 2.19
N LEU A 73 -12.89 -15.21 2.40
CA LEU A 73 -12.43 -15.60 3.72
C LEU A 73 -11.31 -14.70 4.24
N CYS A 74 -10.30 -14.39 3.43
CA CYS A 74 -9.20 -13.52 3.85
C CYS A 74 -9.71 -12.12 4.20
N LEU A 75 -10.58 -11.53 3.36
CA LEU A 75 -11.12 -10.20 3.62
C LEU A 75 -12.03 -10.17 4.85
N ALA A 76 -12.94 -11.14 4.99
CA ALA A 76 -13.87 -11.19 6.13
C ALA A 76 -13.10 -11.38 7.44
N LEU A 77 -12.28 -12.44 7.54
CA LEU A 77 -11.52 -12.72 8.76
C LEU A 77 -10.47 -11.65 9.04
N GLY A 78 -9.76 -11.17 8.00
CA GLY A 78 -8.78 -10.11 8.14
C GLY A 78 -9.39 -8.81 8.65
N THR A 79 -10.57 -8.45 8.16
CA THR A 79 -11.32 -7.27 8.64
C THR A 79 -11.73 -7.43 10.11
N VAL A 80 -12.27 -8.58 10.49
CA VAL A 80 -12.65 -8.85 11.90
C VAL A 80 -11.44 -8.73 12.81
N ILE A 81 -10.31 -9.35 12.46
CA ILE A 81 -9.07 -9.28 13.23
C ILE A 81 -8.59 -7.84 13.34
N GLY A 82 -8.56 -7.10 12.23
CA GLY A 82 -8.08 -5.72 12.21
C GLY A 82 -9.00 -4.75 12.97
N GLU A 83 -10.32 -4.95 12.93
CA GLU A 83 -11.26 -4.16 13.74
C GLU A 83 -11.07 -4.43 15.24
N LEU A 84 -10.84 -5.68 15.64
CA LEU A 84 -10.56 -6.04 17.03
C LEU A 84 -9.26 -5.42 17.55
N ILE A 85 -8.21 -5.42 16.73
CA ILE A 85 -6.92 -4.82 17.07
C ILE A 85 -6.98 -3.28 16.98
N GLY A 86 -7.82 -2.74 16.08
CA GLY A 86 -7.97 -1.31 15.85
C GLY A 86 -6.77 -0.72 15.08
N ILE A 87 -6.28 -1.40 14.06
CA ILE A 87 -5.09 -1.01 13.28
C ILE A 87 -5.22 0.42 12.73
N GLU A 88 -6.38 0.77 12.18
CA GLU A 88 -6.62 2.12 11.64
C GLU A 88 -6.49 3.19 12.72
N ARG A 89 -7.00 2.94 13.92
CA ARG A 89 -6.81 3.86 15.06
C ARG A 89 -5.33 4.02 15.42
N GLY A 90 -4.55 2.94 15.33
CA GLY A 90 -3.10 2.99 15.51
C GLY A 90 -2.42 3.93 14.52
N PHE A 91 -2.76 3.83 13.23
CA PHE A 91 -2.27 4.74 12.19
C PHE A 91 -2.74 6.19 12.44
N GLU A 92 -3.99 6.40 12.82
CA GLU A 92 -4.52 7.73 13.14
C GLU A 92 -3.81 8.36 14.34
N HIS A 93 -3.63 7.61 15.43
CA HIS A 93 -2.89 8.07 16.61
C HIS A 93 -1.43 8.42 16.29
N PHE A 94 -0.77 7.60 15.48
CA PHE A 94 0.58 7.87 15.01
C PHE A 94 0.63 9.12 14.12
N GLY A 95 -0.35 9.27 13.23
CA GLY A 95 -0.51 10.47 12.40
C GLY A 95 -0.76 11.74 13.22
N GLU A 96 -1.59 11.67 14.28
CA GLU A 96 -1.82 12.77 15.19
C GLU A 96 -0.56 13.14 15.98
N TRP A 97 0.20 12.15 16.44
CA TRP A 97 1.47 12.38 17.10
C TRP A 97 2.47 13.08 16.15
N LEU A 98 2.60 12.61 14.91
CA LEU A 98 3.42 13.24 13.88
C LEU A 98 2.99 14.68 13.60
N LYS A 99 1.69 14.90 13.40
CA LYS A 99 1.09 16.22 13.18
C LYS A 99 1.52 17.23 14.26
N ARG A 100 1.44 16.83 15.53
CA ARG A 100 1.86 17.67 16.67
C ARG A 100 3.37 17.91 16.67
N ARG A 101 4.16 16.84 16.45
CA ARG A 101 5.62 16.88 16.51
C ARG A 101 6.25 17.72 15.39
N THR A 102 5.58 17.79 14.24
CA THR A 102 6.06 18.49 13.03
C THR A 102 5.48 19.89 12.86
N GLY A 103 4.74 20.40 13.87
CA GLY A 103 4.18 21.75 13.84
C GLY A 103 3.01 21.93 12.87
N ASN A 104 2.40 20.82 12.41
CA ASN A 104 1.27 20.85 11.47
C ASN A 104 -0.10 20.79 12.18
N SER A 105 -0.17 21.20 13.43
CA SER A 105 -1.40 21.13 14.27
C SER A 105 -2.60 21.86 13.66
N GLY A 106 -2.37 22.88 12.83
CA GLY A 106 -3.42 23.63 12.13
C GLY A 106 -3.95 22.98 10.86
N ASP A 107 -3.39 21.85 10.40
CA ASP A 107 -3.83 21.17 9.18
C ASP A 107 -4.88 20.09 9.51
N PRO A 108 -6.18 20.30 9.17
CA PRO A 108 -7.23 19.35 9.49
C PRO A 108 -7.15 18.06 8.67
N GLN A 109 -6.51 18.11 7.48
CA GLN A 109 -6.43 16.95 6.58
C GLN A 109 -5.15 16.12 6.76
N PHE A 110 -4.18 16.58 7.57
CA PHE A 110 -2.88 15.95 7.71
C PHE A 110 -2.96 14.45 8.01
N VAL A 111 -3.76 14.06 8.99
CA VAL A 111 -3.88 12.65 9.42
C VAL A 111 -4.50 11.80 8.32
N ASN A 112 -5.57 12.28 7.68
CA ASN A 112 -6.20 11.56 6.58
C ASN A 112 -5.23 11.39 5.39
N ALA A 113 -4.52 12.44 5.01
CA ALA A 113 -3.51 12.41 3.97
C ALA A 113 -2.37 11.42 4.31
N PHE A 114 -1.87 11.47 5.56
CA PHE A 114 -0.85 10.55 6.06
C PHE A 114 -1.31 9.09 5.99
N VAL A 115 -2.50 8.77 6.55
CA VAL A 115 -3.01 7.40 6.60
C VAL A 115 -3.25 6.88 5.18
N THR A 116 -3.91 7.66 4.33
CA THR A 116 -4.22 7.25 2.95
C THR A 116 -2.96 7.01 2.13
N ALA A 117 -1.98 7.92 2.18
CA ALA A 117 -0.72 7.73 1.47
C ALA A 117 0.07 6.54 2.02
N SER A 118 0.15 6.39 3.34
CA SER A 118 0.85 5.26 3.97
C SER A 118 0.27 3.92 3.53
N LEU A 119 -1.06 3.79 3.51
CA LEU A 119 -1.71 2.57 3.02
C LEU A 119 -1.43 2.33 1.54
N THR A 120 -1.49 3.39 0.72
CA THR A 120 -1.25 3.29 -0.72
C THR A 120 0.16 2.77 -1.02
N VAL A 121 1.18 3.26 -0.32
CA VAL A 121 2.59 2.89 -0.58
C VAL A 121 3.04 1.62 0.15
N CYS A 122 2.43 1.28 1.32
CA CYS A 122 2.80 0.09 2.08
C CYS A 122 2.12 -1.18 1.59
N ILE A 123 0.90 -1.09 1.02
CA ILE A 123 0.14 -2.24 0.55
C ILE A 123 0.63 -2.64 -0.84
N GLY A 124 1.07 -3.89 -0.98
CA GLY A 124 1.43 -4.45 -2.27
C GLY A 124 2.57 -5.46 -2.17
N ALA A 125 2.54 -6.48 -3.06
CA ALA A 125 3.55 -7.52 -3.10
C ALA A 125 4.95 -6.97 -3.40
N MET A 126 5.06 -5.92 -4.24
CA MET A 126 6.34 -5.31 -4.60
C MET A 126 7.13 -4.78 -3.39
N ALA A 127 6.45 -4.24 -2.37
CA ALA A 127 7.10 -3.75 -1.16
C ALA A 127 7.73 -4.93 -0.37
N ILE A 128 7.00 -6.03 -0.25
CA ILE A 128 7.42 -7.22 0.52
C ILE A 128 8.49 -7.99 -0.25
N VAL A 129 8.21 -8.35 -1.50
CA VAL A 129 9.12 -9.14 -2.34
C VAL A 129 10.41 -8.37 -2.60
N GLY A 130 10.32 -7.09 -2.94
CA GLY A 130 11.49 -6.24 -3.16
C GLY A 130 12.34 -6.07 -1.90
N ALA A 131 11.73 -5.93 -0.71
CA ALA A 131 12.45 -5.86 0.54
C ALA A 131 13.13 -7.19 0.91
N ILE A 132 12.50 -8.33 0.58
CA ILE A 132 13.11 -9.65 0.74
C ILE A 132 14.31 -9.82 -0.22
N GLN A 133 14.17 -9.46 -1.49
CA GLN A 133 15.25 -9.52 -2.48
C GLN A 133 16.44 -8.65 -2.06
N ASP A 134 16.19 -7.43 -1.63
CA ASP A 134 17.22 -6.52 -1.11
C ASP A 134 17.92 -7.12 0.14
N GLY A 135 17.15 -7.72 1.06
CA GLY A 135 17.68 -8.29 2.30
C GLY A 135 18.46 -9.60 2.12
N VAL A 136 18.10 -10.45 1.16
CA VAL A 136 18.74 -11.76 0.91
C VAL A 136 19.93 -11.64 -0.03
N SER A 137 19.75 -10.96 -1.16
CA SER A 137 20.72 -10.90 -2.26
C SER A 137 21.35 -9.53 -2.48
N GLY A 138 20.81 -8.46 -1.85
CA GLY A 138 21.19 -7.08 -2.12
C GLY A 138 20.65 -6.56 -3.47
N ASP A 139 19.71 -7.29 -4.08
CA ASP A 139 19.04 -6.85 -5.31
C ASP A 139 17.89 -5.91 -4.96
N TYR A 140 18.11 -4.64 -5.24
CA TYR A 140 17.14 -3.57 -4.99
C TYR A 140 16.35 -3.16 -6.24
N SER A 141 16.45 -3.88 -7.35
CA SER A 141 15.83 -3.53 -8.64
C SER A 141 14.31 -3.35 -8.52
N THR A 142 13.62 -4.25 -7.83
CA THR A 142 12.17 -4.19 -7.59
C THR A 142 11.80 -2.94 -6.78
N LEU A 143 12.55 -2.63 -5.70
CA LEU A 143 12.31 -1.42 -4.91
C LEU A 143 12.67 -0.13 -5.65
N ALA A 144 13.66 -0.17 -6.56
CA ALA A 144 13.99 0.98 -7.41
C ALA A 144 12.85 1.31 -8.37
N VAL A 145 12.24 0.32 -9.02
CA VAL A 145 11.04 0.52 -9.85
C VAL A 145 9.89 1.06 -9.00
N LYS A 146 9.64 0.45 -7.84
CA LYS A 146 8.63 0.91 -6.89
C LYS A 146 8.87 2.35 -6.46
N SER A 147 10.12 2.75 -6.22
CA SER A 147 10.47 4.12 -5.82
C SER A 147 10.01 5.18 -6.82
N VAL A 148 10.12 4.88 -8.11
CA VAL A 148 9.63 5.79 -9.17
C VAL A 148 8.10 5.90 -9.12
N LEU A 149 7.41 4.78 -8.94
CA LEU A 149 5.94 4.75 -8.82
C LEU A 149 5.48 5.51 -7.57
N ASP A 150 6.07 5.23 -6.43
CA ASP A 150 5.73 5.88 -5.15
C ASP A 150 6.03 7.39 -5.19
N LEU A 151 7.13 7.82 -5.81
CA LEU A 151 7.45 9.23 -6.01
C LEU A 151 6.30 9.94 -6.74
N ILE A 152 5.85 9.38 -7.86
CA ILE A 152 4.80 9.98 -8.69
C ILE A 152 3.48 9.99 -7.92
N ILE A 153 3.09 8.87 -7.32
CA ILE A 153 1.83 8.74 -6.57
C ILE A 153 1.81 9.72 -5.40
N VAL A 154 2.89 9.76 -4.60
CA VAL A 154 2.96 10.65 -3.43
C VAL A 154 3.04 12.12 -3.86
N ALA A 155 3.70 12.46 -4.98
CA ALA A 155 3.68 13.82 -5.51
C ALA A 155 2.26 14.27 -5.85
N VAL A 156 1.50 13.43 -6.57
CA VAL A 156 0.10 13.71 -6.92
C VAL A 156 -0.76 13.80 -5.66
N MET A 157 -0.66 12.84 -4.75
CA MET A 157 -1.42 12.85 -3.49
C MET A 157 -1.09 14.07 -2.62
N THR A 158 0.20 14.45 -2.51
CA THR A 158 0.61 15.61 -1.71
C THR A 158 0.10 16.91 -2.31
N SER A 159 0.07 17.02 -3.65
CA SER A 159 -0.44 18.21 -4.33
C SER A 159 -1.94 18.44 -4.09
N SER A 160 -2.70 17.37 -3.83
CA SER A 160 -4.13 17.40 -3.64
C SER A 160 -4.58 17.29 -2.18
N MET A 161 -3.95 16.41 -1.38
CA MET A 161 -4.34 16.13 0.00
C MET A 161 -3.46 16.85 1.05
N GLY A 162 -2.30 17.37 0.64
CA GLY A 162 -1.43 18.14 1.52
C GLY A 162 -0.24 17.36 2.08
N LYS A 163 0.48 18.03 3.00
CA LYS A 163 1.79 17.61 3.51
C LYS A 163 1.81 16.23 4.18
N GLY A 164 0.68 15.79 4.74
CA GLY A 164 0.58 14.51 5.45
C GLY A 164 1.08 13.35 4.61
N CYS A 165 0.87 13.39 3.27
CA CYS A 165 1.29 12.33 2.36
C CYS A 165 2.82 12.12 2.36
N ALA A 166 3.63 13.18 2.47
CA ALA A 166 5.09 13.07 2.50
C ALA A 166 5.60 12.26 3.71
N PHE A 167 4.86 12.29 4.82
CA PHE A 167 5.22 11.55 6.03
C PHE A 167 4.97 10.04 5.92
N SER A 168 4.35 9.55 4.84
CA SER A 168 4.25 8.12 4.55
C SER A 168 5.63 7.46 4.32
N ALA A 169 6.68 8.25 4.09
CA ALA A 169 8.06 7.77 4.08
C ALA A 169 8.46 7.05 5.39
N ILE A 170 7.90 7.46 6.54
CA ILE A 170 8.23 6.87 7.84
C ILE A 170 7.69 5.44 7.94
N PRO A 171 6.37 5.18 7.81
CA PRO A 171 5.87 3.81 7.88
C PRO A 171 6.44 2.90 6.78
N ILE A 172 6.68 3.40 5.56
CA ILE A 172 7.28 2.58 4.52
C ILE A 172 8.73 2.21 4.86
N PHE A 173 9.52 3.15 5.38
CA PHE A 173 10.88 2.86 5.82
C PHE A 173 10.92 1.81 6.93
N LEU A 174 10.02 1.89 7.90
CA LEU A 174 9.92 0.93 8.99
C LEU A 174 9.43 -0.43 8.48
N PHE A 175 8.45 -0.43 7.58
CA PHE A 175 7.86 -1.65 7.03
C PHE A 175 8.85 -2.39 6.10
N GLU A 176 9.35 -1.74 5.05
CA GLU A 176 10.32 -2.34 4.13
C GLU A 176 11.64 -2.65 4.84
N GLY A 177 12.15 -1.73 5.68
CA GLY A 177 13.36 -1.94 6.45
C GLY A 177 13.24 -3.10 7.43
N GLY A 178 12.08 -3.24 8.11
CA GLY A 178 11.78 -4.38 8.96
C GLY A 178 11.81 -5.70 8.18
N ILE A 179 11.18 -5.75 7.01
CA ILE A 179 11.18 -6.92 6.14
C ILE A 179 12.59 -7.21 5.62
N THR A 180 13.34 -6.19 5.19
CA THR A 180 14.74 -6.35 4.72
C THR A 180 15.64 -6.94 5.81
N LEU A 181 15.52 -6.47 7.06
CA LEU A 181 16.26 -7.01 8.19
C LEU A 181 15.87 -8.46 8.53
N LEU A 182 14.59 -8.79 8.39
CA LEU A 182 14.06 -10.13 8.66
C LEU A 182 14.00 -11.02 7.41
N ALA A 183 14.55 -10.56 6.27
CA ALA A 183 14.37 -11.19 4.97
C ALA A 183 14.73 -12.67 4.95
N ARG A 184 15.83 -13.06 5.61
CA ARG A 184 16.27 -14.46 5.69
C ARG A 184 15.29 -15.38 6.43
N LEU A 185 14.52 -14.82 7.37
CA LEU A 185 13.47 -15.55 8.09
C LEU A 185 12.16 -15.59 7.31
N ILE A 186 11.86 -14.54 6.55
CA ILE A 186 10.62 -14.38 5.81
C ILE A 186 10.68 -15.04 4.43
N ALA A 187 11.84 -15.01 3.77
CA ALA A 187 12.02 -15.56 2.43
C ALA A 187 11.50 -17.01 2.25
N PRO A 188 11.74 -17.95 3.19
CA PRO A 188 11.20 -19.31 3.06
C PRO A 188 9.67 -19.38 3.10
N LEU A 189 9.02 -18.36 3.64
CA LEU A 189 7.56 -18.26 3.72
C LEU A 189 6.94 -17.64 2.46
N MET A 190 7.75 -17.07 1.57
CA MET A 190 7.28 -16.42 0.34
C MET A 190 7.46 -17.37 -0.86
N THR A 191 6.58 -18.40 -0.90
CA THR A 191 6.46 -19.26 -2.09
C THR A 191 5.77 -18.50 -3.21
N GLU A 192 5.90 -18.96 -4.48
CA GLU A 192 5.18 -18.36 -5.62
C GLU A 192 3.67 -18.26 -5.37
N THR A 193 3.08 -19.28 -4.73
CA THR A 193 1.66 -19.29 -4.35
C THR A 193 1.36 -18.23 -3.28
N ALA A 194 2.22 -18.09 -2.25
CA ALA A 194 2.04 -17.08 -1.20
C ALA A 194 2.17 -15.66 -1.78
N GLU A 195 3.10 -15.44 -2.69
CA GLU A 195 3.27 -14.17 -3.40
C GLU A 195 2.04 -13.85 -4.27
N ALA A 196 1.54 -14.83 -5.03
CA ALA A 196 0.34 -14.66 -5.86
C ALA A 196 -0.90 -14.33 -5.03
N TYR A 197 -1.10 -14.99 -3.89
CA TYR A 197 -2.24 -14.70 -2.99
C TYR A 197 -2.10 -13.35 -2.29
N LEU A 198 -0.88 -13.00 -1.86
CA LEU A 198 -0.59 -11.69 -1.29
C LEU A 198 -0.84 -10.57 -2.32
N SER A 199 -0.41 -10.77 -3.56
CA SER A 199 -0.62 -9.82 -4.66
C SER A 199 -2.11 -9.62 -4.95
N LEU A 200 -2.88 -10.72 -5.00
CA LEU A 200 -4.33 -10.68 -5.20
C LEU A 200 -5.03 -9.89 -4.09
N ILE A 201 -4.83 -10.29 -2.83
CA ILE A 201 -5.48 -9.63 -1.69
C ILE A 201 -4.98 -8.19 -1.54
N GLY A 202 -3.68 -7.94 -1.72
CA GLY A 202 -3.10 -6.59 -1.71
C GLY A 202 -3.74 -5.68 -2.76
N SER A 203 -3.97 -6.19 -3.98
CA SER A 203 -4.65 -5.43 -5.04
C SER A 203 -6.08 -5.05 -4.64
N ILE A 204 -6.82 -5.95 -3.99
CA ILE A 204 -8.18 -5.65 -3.50
C ILE A 204 -8.14 -4.59 -2.37
N LEU A 205 -7.14 -4.64 -1.49
CA LEU A 205 -6.97 -3.61 -0.46
C LEU A 205 -6.65 -2.24 -1.08
N ILE A 206 -5.79 -2.20 -2.11
CA ILE A 206 -5.50 -0.97 -2.86
C ILE A 206 -6.75 -0.45 -3.56
N PHE A 207 -7.62 -1.34 -4.07
CA PHE A 207 -8.91 -0.95 -4.62
C PHE A 207 -9.78 -0.22 -3.59
N CYS A 208 -9.82 -0.72 -2.34
CA CYS A 208 -10.52 -0.04 -1.23
C CYS A 208 -9.95 1.36 -0.94
N VAL A 209 -8.62 1.52 -1.02
CA VAL A 209 -7.98 2.85 -0.89
C VAL A 209 -8.38 3.77 -2.05
N GLY A 210 -8.41 3.25 -3.29
CA GLY A 210 -8.87 3.99 -4.47
C GLY A 210 -10.32 4.47 -4.32
N LEU A 211 -11.22 3.62 -3.78
CA LEU A 211 -12.60 4.02 -3.46
C LEU A 211 -12.64 5.19 -2.47
N ASN A 212 -11.80 5.14 -1.44
CA ASN A 212 -11.71 6.22 -0.45
C ASN A 212 -11.19 7.54 -1.05
N LEU A 213 -10.31 7.48 -2.05
CA LEU A 213 -9.83 8.68 -2.75
C LEU A 213 -10.92 9.34 -3.59
N VAL A 214 -11.80 8.54 -4.24
CA VAL A 214 -12.87 9.04 -5.10
C VAL A 214 -14.07 9.55 -4.30
N TRP A 215 -14.53 8.77 -3.31
CA TRP A 215 -15.77 9.01 -2.56
C TRP A 215 -15.56 9.47 -1.11
N GLY A 216 -14.33 9.76 -0.71
CA GLY A 216 -13.99 10.05 0.68
C GLY A 216 -13.88 8.78 1.53
N LYS A 217 -13.43 8.94 2.78
CA LYS A 217 -13.19 7.82 3.69
C LYS A 217 -14.50 7.07 4.02
N LYS A 218 -14.72 5.94 3.37
CA LYS A 218 -15.87 5.04 3.53
C LYS A 218 -15.47 3.67 4.05
N ILE A 219 -14.26 3.19 3.68
CA ILE A 219 -13.76 1.87 4.01
C ILE A 219 -12.55 2.01 4.91
N ARG A 220 -12.52 1.26 6.00
CA ARG A 220 -11.38 1.20 6.92
C ARG A 220 -10.31 0.23 6.39
N ALA A 221 -9.66 0.64 5.30
CA ALA A 221 -8.71 -0.21 4.59
C ALA A 221 -7.53 -0.68 5.47
N ALA A 222 -7.11 0.12 6.45
CA ALA A 222 -6.07 -0.29 7.40
C ALA A 222 -6.50 -1.49 8.26
N ASN A 223 -7.77 -1.56 8.66
CA ASN A 223 -8.28 -2.70 9.43
C ASN A 223 -8.41 -3.98 8.58
N MET A 224 -8.29 -3.87 7.25
CA MET A 224 -8.28 -5.03 6.36
C MET A 224 -6.86 -5.59 6.14
N LEU A 225 -5.79 -4.93 6.60
CA LEU A 225 -4.40 -5.37 6.43
C LEU A 225 -4.12 -6.82 6.87
N PRO A 226 -4.71 -7.35 7.97
CA PRO A 226 -4.49 -8.75 8.33
C PRO A 226 -4.92 -9.74 7.25
N ALA A 227 -5.80 -9.35 6.30
CA ALA A 227 -6.17 -10.20 5.16
C ALA A 227 -4.96 -10.56 4.29
N ALA A 228 -3.99 -9.67 4.16
CA ALA A 228 -2.75 -9.93 3.41
C ALA A 228 -1.89 -11.02 4.09
N LEU A 229 -1.82 -11.01 5.43
CA LEU A 229 -1.14 -12.06 6.19
C LEU A 229 -1.88 -13.39 6.10
N LEU A 230 -3.22 -13.36 6.19
CA LEU A 230 -4.04 -14.56 6.02
C LEU A 230 -3.88 -15.17 4.62
N ALA A 231 -3.72 -14.34 3.58
CA ALA A 231 -3.46 -14.82 2.22
C ALA A 231 -2.14 -15.60 2.11
N VAL A 232 -1.08 -15.11 2.76
CA VAL A 232 0.21 -15.85 2.82
C VAL A 232 0.02 -17.17 3.57
N LEU A 233 -0.69 -17.18 4.70
CA LEU A 233 -0.94 -18.40 5.47
C LEU A 233 -1.83 -19.39 4.68
N ALA A 234 -2.80 -18.92 3.92
CA ALA A 234 -3.68 -19.74 3.09
C ALA A 234 -2.92 -20.52 2.00
N ALA A 235 -1.75 -20.03 1.56
CA ALA A 235 -0.90 -20.72 0.58
C ALA A 235 -0.34 -22.06 1.11
N TYR A 236 -0.33 -22.25 2.43
CA TYR A 236 0.15 -23.48 3.10
C TYR A 236 -0.97 -24.45 3.45
N LEU A 237 -2.23 -24.08 3.23
CA LEU A 237 -3.35 -24.97 3.47
C LEU A 237 -3.53 -25.89 2.25
N PRO A 238 -3.80 -27.20 2.46
CA PRO A 238 -4.06 -28.15 1.39
C PRO A 238 -5.47 -27.99 0.81
N VAL A 239 -5.81 -26.76 0.42
CA VAL A 239 -7.13 -26.39 -0.11
C VAL A 239 -6.95 -25.79 -1.50
N ASN A 240 -7.70 -26.31 -2.47
CA ASN A 240 -7.80 -25.69 -3.79
C ASN A 240 -8.81 -24.53 -3.70
N TRP A 241 -8.27 -23.30 -3.68
CA TRP A 241 -9.04 -22.07 -3.57
C TRP A 241 -9.72 -21.67 -4.87
#